data_2fa869312d52d5cc9c2ecf9ef7e7b034
#
_entry.id   2fa869312d52d5cc9c2ecf9ef7e7b034
#
_cell.length_a   1.000
_cell.length_b   1.000
_cell.length_c   1.000
_cell.angle_alpha   90.00
_cell.angle_beta   90.00
_cell.angle_gamma   90.00
#
_symmetry.space_group_name_H-M   'P 1'
#
loop_
_entity.id
_entity.type
_entity.pdbx_description
1 polymer ?
#
loop_
_entity_poly.entity_id
_entity_poly.type
_entity_poly.pdbx_seq_one_letter_code
_entity_poly.pdbx_strand_id
1 'polypeptide(L)'
;LAERAGLDPQVRQPAQRVYHLAAWTDVDGCERDEARAKLSNGVATERVAHLAFRWDAGLVYLSTDYVFDGSACTPIPPDAHPAPLNAYGRSKLLGEEAVRKIVARHWIVRVSWLCGPHGKNFVEAIKARIASGQPLSVVDDQKGSPTFTFDVAPALVRLPEVAPPGTYHLSNR
;
A
#
# COMPACT_ATOMS: atom_id res chain seq x y z
N LEU A 1 -0.91 -23.18 -12.93
CA LEU A 1 -0.89 -21.70 -13.10
C LEU A 1 -0.64 -20.97 -11.78
N ALA A 2 -1.31 -21.41 -10.69
CA ALA A 2 -1.09 -20.87 -9.34
C ALA A 2 0.35 -21.10 -8.84
N GLU A 3 0.93 -22.27 -9.09
CA GLU A 3 2.31 -22.63 -8.73
C GLU A 3 3.35 -21.73 -9.41
N ARG A 4 3.13 -21.34 -10.69
CA ARG A 4 4.03 -20.41 -11.42
C ARG A 4 3.94 -18.97 -10.90
N ALA A 5 2.86 -18.60 -10.20
CA ALA A 5 2.70 -17.29 -9.61
C ALA A 5 3.11 -17.22 -8.14
N GLY A 6 3.52 -18.35 -7.52
CA GLY A 6 3.84 -18.43 -6.10
C GLY A 6 2.62 -18.19 -5.20
N LEU A 7 1.43 -18.48 -5.69
CA LEU A 7 0.17 -18.36 -4.96
C LEU A 7 -0.19 -19.70 -4.33
N ASP A 8 -0.89 -19.65 -3.19
CA ASP A 8 -1.44 -20.83 -2.52
C ASP A 8 -2.22 -21.69 -3.52
N PRO A 9 -1.93 -23.00 -3.61
CA PRO A 9 -2.69 -23.94 -4.45
C PRO A 9 -4.20 -23.96 -4.20
N GLN A 10 -4.65 -23.45 -3.04
CA GLN A 10 -6.08 -23.32 -2.73
C GLN A 10 -6.77 -22.19 -3.49
N VAL A 11 -6.02 -21.19 -4.01
CA VAL A 11 -6.55 -20.13 -4.86
C VAL A 11 -6.75 -20.64 -6.29
N ARG A 12 -7.68 -21.58 -6.47
CA ARG A 12 -7.93 -22.26 -7.76
C ARG A 12 -9.11 -21.73 -8.54
N GLN A 13 -10.00 -20.99 -7.90
CA GLN A 13 -11.22 -20.47 -8.54
C GLN A 13 -11.08 -18.99 -8.89
N PRO A 14 -11.58 -18.59 -10.08
CA PRO A 14 -11.66 -17.20 -10.45
C PRO A 14 -12.46 -16.40 -9.42
N ALA A 15 -11.94 -15.26 -9.02
CA ALA A 15 -12.62 -14.30 -8.14
C ALA A 15 -13.12 -13.12 -8.98
N GLN A 16 -14.22 -12.50 -8.56
CA GLN A 16 -14.72 -11.27 -9.18
C GLN A 16 -13.88 -10.05 -8.77
N ARG A 17 -13.20 -10.14 -7.62
CA ARG A 17 -12.40 -9.05 -7.04
C ARG A 17 -11.20 -9.60 -6.26
N VAL A 18 -10.07 -8.96 -6.44
CA VAL A 18 -8.82 -9.26 -5.74
C VAL A 18 -8.46 -8.05 -4.87
N TYR A 19 -8.18 -8.28 -3.59
CA TYR A 19 -7.66 -7.27 -2.67
C TYR A 19 -6.19 -7.57 -2.41
N HIS A 20 -5.29 -6.76 -2.93
CA HIS A 20 -3.85 -6.90 -2.77
C HIS A 20 -3.34 -5.93 -1.71
N LEU A 21 -3.22 -6.42 -0.47
CA LEU A 21 -2.79 -5.64 0.70
C LEU A 21 -1.38 -6.02 1.16
N ALA A 22 -0.83 -7.13 0.64
CA ALA A 22 0.49 -7.61 1.03
C ALA A 22 1.60 -6.71 0.50
N ALA A 23 2.52 -6.34 1.38
CA ALA A 23 3.71 -5.56 1.05
C ALA A 23 4.82 -5.77 2.08
N TRP A 24 6.05 -5.54 1.69
CA TRP A 24 7.15 -5.34 2.63
C TRP A 24 7.19 -3.86 3.01
N THR A 25 6.76 -3.55 4.25
CA THR A 25 6.52 -2.19 4.75
C THR A 25 7.61 -1.66 5.67
N ASP A 26 8.71 -2.40 5.87
CA ASP A 26 9.88 -1.94 6.60
C ASP A 26 10.66 -0.94 5.72
N VAL A 27 10.40 0.36 5.92
CA VAL A 27 10.96 1.44 5.10
C VAL A 27 12.48 1.42 5.13
N ASP A 28 13.08 1.32 6.34
CA ASP A 28 14.54 1.24 6.50
C ASP A 28 15.11 -0.06 5.92
N GLY A 29 14.37 -1.15 6.05
CA GLY A 29 14.71 -2.42 5.41
C GLY A 29 14.75 -2.31 3.89
N CYS A 30 13.78 -1.62 3.30
CA CYS A 30 13.73 -1.36 1.86
C CYS A 30 14.93 -0.55 1.37
N GLU A 31 15.41 0.45 2.13
CA GLU A 31 16.63 1.18 1.79
C GLU A 31 17.89 0.29 1.85
N ARG A 32 17.95 -0.63 2.82
CA ARG A 32 19.08 -1.57 2.93
C ARG A 32 19.08 -2.66 1.85
N ASP A 33 17.91 -3.01 1.31
CA ASP A 33 17.75 -4.05 0.28
C ASP A 33 16.68 -3.63 -0.74
N GLU A 34 17.05 -2.70 -1.60
CA GLU A 34 16.16 -2.19 -2.65
C GLU A 34 15.75 -3.28 -3.65
N ALA A 35 16.62 -4.25 -3.91
CA ALA A 35 16.30 -5.37 -4.80
C ALA A 35 15.14 -6.21 -4.23
N ARG A 36 15.17 -6.53 -2.95
CA ARG A 36 14.08 -7.21 -2.27
C ARG A 36 12.81 -6.36 -2.22
N ALA A 37 12.92 -5.06 -1.97
CA ALA A 37 11.77 -4.15 -2.00
C ALA A 37 11.08 -4.18 -3.37
N LYS A 38 11.84 -4.07 -4.46
CA LYS A 38 11.36 -4.18 -5.83
C LYS A 38 10.68 -5.52 -6.11
N LEU A 39 11.27 -6.63 -5.66
CA LEU A 39 10.67 -7.96 -5.83
C LEU A 39 9.36 -8.10 -5.05
N SER A 40 9.33 -7.65 -3.79
CA SER A 40 8.19 -7.83 -2.90
C SER A 40 7.02 -6.90 -3.21
N ASN A 41 7.28 -5.63 -3.55
CA ASN A 41 6.26 -4.61 -3.73
C ASN A 41 5.95 -4.32 -5.20
N GLY A 42 6.94 -4.44 -6.09
CA GLY A 42 6.78 -4.24 -7.54
C GLY A 42 6.40 -5.53 -8.25
N VAL A 43 7.36 -6.47 -8.35
CA VAL A 43 7.19 -7.70 -9.14
C VAL A 43 6.07 -8.60 -8.61
N ALA A 44 5.93 -8.74 -7.29
CA ALA A 44 4.84 -9.51 -6.71
C ALA A 44 3.48 -8.88 -7.03
N THR A 45 3.37 -7.55 -6.98
CA THR A 45 2.16 -6.82 -7.36
C THR A 45 1.84 -7.01 -8.85
N GLU A 46 2.84 -6.96 -9.73
CA GLU A 46 2.67 -7.24 -11.17
C GLU A 46 2.09 -8.65 -11.40
N ARG A 47 2.60 -9.66 -10.68
CA ARG A 47 2.06 -11.04 -10.74
C ARG A 47 0.60 -11.12 -10.30
N VAL A 48 0.24 -10.40 -9.24
CA VAL A 48 -1.15 -10.32 -8.77
C VAL A 48 -2.03 -9.59 -9.80
N ALA A 49 -1.54 -8.52 -10.41
CA ALA A 49 -2.25 -7.83 -11.48
C ALA A 49 -2.50 -8.73 -12.70
N HIS A 50 -1.52 -9.53 -13.12
CA HIS A 50 -1.71 -10.52 -14.17
C HIS A 50 -2.71 -11.61 -13.79
N LEU A 51 -2.76 -12.03 -12.52
CA LEU A 51 -3.77 -12.97 -12.04
C LEU A 51 -5.17 -12.36 -12.12
N ALA A 52 -5.35 -11.14 -11.61
CA ALA A 52 -6.62 -10.42 -11.67
C ALA A 52 -7.10 -10.24 -13.13
N PHE A 53 -6.18 -9.86 -14.03
CA PHE A 53 -6.47 -9.76 -15.46
C PHE A 53 -6.95 -11.09 -16.07
N ARG A 54 -6.26 -12.21 -15.78
CA ARG A 54 -6.70 -13.55 -16.28
C ARG A 54 -8.05 -14.00 -15.75
N TRP A 55 -8.45 -13.53 -14.58
CA TRP A 55 -9.75 -13.85 -13.98
C TRP A 55 -10.86 -12.87 -14.39
N ASP A 56 -10.53 -11.86 -15.20
CA ASP A 56 -11.40 -10.70 -15.42
C ASP A 56 -11.89 -10.08 -14.11
N ALA A 57 -11.03 -10.04 -13.09
CA ALA A 57 -11.34 -9.55 -11.77
C ALA A 57 -10.99 -8.05 -11.62
N GLY A 58 -11.77 -7.33 -10.83
CA GLY A 58 -11.37 -6.02 -10.34
C GLY A 58 -10.24 -6.15 -9.32
N LEU A 59 -9.27 -5.21 -9.32
CA LEU A 59 -8.13 -5.22 -8.40
C LEU A 59 -8.12 -3.98 -7.50
N VAL A 60 -8.24 -4.19 -6.19
CA VAL A 60 -8.02 -3.17 -5.16
C VAL A 60 -6.59 -3.32 -4.63
N TYR A 61 -5.75 -2.31 -4.83
CA TYR A 61 -4.35 -2.30 -4.43
C TYR A 61 -4.11 -1.24 -3.36
N LEU A 62 -3.62 -1.66 -2.19
CA LEU A 62 -3.25 -0.75 -1.11
C LEU A 62 -1.84 -0.20 -1.35
N SER A 63 -1.75 1.10 -1.60
CA SER A 63 -0.50 1.84 -1.79
C SER A 63 -0.23 2.80 -0.61
N THR A 64 0.65 3.75 -0.78
CA THR A 64 1.18 4.62 0.27
C THR A 64 1.35 6.05 -0.21
N ASP A 65 1.32 7.00 0.71
CA ASP A 65 1.72 8.40 0.52
C ASP A 65 3.23 8.56 0.23
N TYR A 66 4.07 7.59 0.60
CA TYR A 66 5.51 7.58 0.27
C TYR A 66 5.82 7.58 -1.24
N VAL A 67 4.82 7.48 -2.11
CA VAL A 67 4.99 7.72 -3.55
C VAL A 67 5.21 9.21 -3.88
N PHE A 68 5.03 10.11 -2.93
CA PHE A 68 5.28 11.54 -3.06
C PHE A 68 6.57 11.96 -2.32
N ASP A 69 7.12 13.12 -2.67
CA ASP A 69 8.33 13.67 -2.08
C ASP A 69 8.11 14.40 -0.74
N GLY A 70 6.85 14.63 -0.36
CA GLY A 70 6.51 15.32 0.88
C GLY A 70 6.72 16.83 0.86
N SER A 71 7.07 17.45 -0.27
CA SER A 71 7.31 18.90 -0.39
C SER A 71 6.04 19.74 -0.40
N ALA A 72 4.89 19.14 -0.66
CA ALA A 72 3.62 19.84 -0.77
C ALA A 72 3.13 20.36 0.59
N CYS A 73 2.80 21.65 0.65
CA CYS A 73 2.22 22.31 1.83
C CYS A 73 0.68 22.27 1.85
N THR A 74 0.06 21.74 0.82
CA THR A 74 -1.40 21.59 0.64
C THR A 74 -1.77 20.14 0.40
N PRO A 75 -3.04 19.73 0.58
CA PRO A 75 -3.47 18.38 0.25
C PRO A 75 -3.12 18.01 -1.19
N ILE A 76 -2.46 16.86 -1.37
CA ILE A 76 -2.02 16.36 -2.67
C ILE A 76 -3.21 15.68 -3.37
N PRO A 77 -3.58 16.05 -4.59
CA PRO A 77 -4.65 15.37 -5.31
C PRO A 77 -4.21 13.97 -5.79
N PRO A 78 -5.16 13.03 -6.00
CA PRO A 78 -4.82 11.65 -6.39
C PRO A 78 -4.10 11.53 -7.75
N ASP A 79 -4.27 12.49 -8.64
CA ASP A 79 -3.65 12.56 -9.96
C ASP A 79 -2.30 13.32 -9.98
N ALA A 80 -1.83 13.80 -8.83
CA ALA A 80 -0.51 14.42 -8.70
C ALA A 80 0.60 13.44 -9.13
N HIS A 81 1.63 13.98 -9.79
CA HIS A 81 2.76 13.19 -10.26
C HIS A 81 3.56 12.63 -9.08
N PRO A 82 3.74 11.29 -9.00
CA PRO A 82 4.54 10.68 -7.95
C PRO A 82 6.04 11.01 -8.11
N ALA A 83 6.72 11.26 -6.97
CA ALA A 83 8.16 11.53 -6.91
C ALA A 83 8.76 10.92 -5.63
N PRO A 84 8.80 9.59 -5.47
CA PRO A 84 9.21 8.94 -4.24
C PRO A 84 10.69 9.15 -3.93
N LEU A 85 11.01 9.54 -2.69
CA LEU A 85 12.38 9.78 -2.23
C LEU A 85 13.10 8.51 -1.75
N ASN A 86 12.35 7.50 -1.29
CA ASN A 86 12.92 6.30 -0.68
C ASN A 86 12.60 5.01 -1.46
N ALA A 87 13.35 3.94 -1.21
CA ALA A 87 13.20 2.65 -1.88
C ALA A 87 11.83 2.01 -1.66
N TYR A 88 11.23 2.20 -0.47
CA TYR A 88 9.87 1.73 -0.21
C TYR A 88 8.87 2.40 -1.15
N GLY A 89 8.86 3.73 -1.20
CA GLY A 89 7.98 4.50 -2.09
C GLY A 89 8.19 4.15 -3.56
N ARG A 90 9.48 4.06 -4.02
CA ARG A 90 9.80 3.61 -5.37
C ARG A 90 9.26 2.22 -5.68
N SER A 91 9.41 1.27 -4.76
CA SER A 91 8.92 -0.10 -4.93
C SER A 91 7.38 -0.19 -4.98
N LYS A 92 6.69 0.62 -4.18
CA LYS A 92 5.22 0.71 -4.19
C LYS A 92 4.71 1.36 -5.47
N LEU A 93 5.40 2.39 -5.97
CA LEU A 93 5.06 3.05 -7.23
C LEU A 93 5.17 2.09 -8.42
N LEU A 94 6.22 1.25 -8.49
CA LEU A 94 6.30 0.18 -9.49
C LEU A 94 5.08 -0.74 -9.47
N GLY A 95 4.56 -1.04 -8.28
CA GLY A 95 3.30 -1.79 -8.13
C GLY A 95 2.09 -1.03 -8.69
N GLU A 96 1.97 0.27 -8.43
CA GLU A 96 0.89 1.10 -8.99
C GLU A 96 0.93 1.14 -10.52
N GLU A 97 2.13 1.32 -11.10
CA GLU A 97 2.34 1.33 -12.54
C GLU A 97 1.93 0.00 -13.20
N ALA A 98 2.34 -1.13 -12.59
CA ALA A 98 1.94 -2.44 -13.05
C ALA A 98 0.41 -2.64 -13.01
N VAL A 99 -0.23 -2.23 -11.92
CA VAL A 99 -1.69 -2.32 -11.75
C VAL A 99 -2.41 -1.49 -12.83
N ARG A 100 -2.02 -0.22 -13.02
CA ARG A 100 -2.61 0.67 -14.05
C ARG A 100 -2.46 0.10 -15.46
N LYS A 101 -1.31 -0.46 -15.76
CA LYS A 101 -0.98 -1.00 -17.10
C LYS A 101 -1.75 -2.28 -17.41
N ILE A 102 -1.99 -3.14 -16.43
CA ILE A 102 -2.46 -4.51 -16.64
C ILE A 102 -3.96 -4.66 -16.42
N VAL A 103 -4.53 -3.96 -15.42
CA VAL A 103 -5.91 -4.17 -14.98
C VAL A 103 -6.73 -2.90 -15.20
N ALA A 104 -7.68 -2.94 -16.15
CA ALA A 104 -8.56 -1.78 -16.42
C ALA A 104 -9.47 -1.45 -15.23
N ARG A 105 -10.04 -2.47 -14.58
CA ARG A 105 -10.89 -2.30 -13.38
C ARG A 105 -10.05 -2.33 -12.11
N HIS A 106 -9.34 -1.22 -11.80
CA HIS A 106 -8.49 -1.13 -10.62
C HIS A 106 -8.86 0.04 -9.72
N TRP A 107 -8.62 -0.14 -8.42
CA TRP A 107 -8.68 0.90 -7.39
C TRP A 107 -7.36 0.89 -6.63
N ILE A 108 -6.52 1.89 -6.90
CA ILE A 108 -5.28 2.11 -6.17
C ILE A 108 -5.61 3.04 -5.02
N VAL A 109 -5.40 2.58 -3.79
CA VAL A 109 -5.74 3.33 -2.58
C VAL A 109 -4.46 3.64 -1.82
N ARG A 110 -4.08 4.91 -1.79
CA ARG A 110 -2.94 5.41 -1.03
C ARG A 110 -3.39 5.78 0.37
N VAL A 111 -2.69 5.25 1.36
CA VAL A 111 -2.90 5.54 2.78
C VAL A 111 -1.64 6.10 3.39
N SER A 112 -1.79 6.88 4.48
CA SER A 112 -0.68 7.39 5.29
C SER A 112 -0.81 6.87 6.72
N TRP A 113 0.32 6.64 7.41
CA TRP A 113 0.40 6.31 8.83
C TRP A 113 -0.64 5.28 9.27
N LEU A 114 -0.69 4.16 8.54
CA LEU A 114 -1.64 3.09 8.82
C LEU A 114 -1.37 2.47 10.19
N CYS A 115 -2.37 2.49 11.06
CA CYS A 115 -2.29 1.93 12.39
C CYS A 115 -3.52 1.10 12.73
N GLY A 116 -3.31 0.10 13.60
CA GLY A 116 -4.37 -0.80 14.04
C GLY A 116 -3.90 -1.65 15.21
N PRO A 117 -4.77 -2.46 15.79
CA PRO A 117 -4.48 -3.23 17.00
C PRO A 117 -3.50 -4.38 16.78
N HIS A 118 -3.24 -4.73 15.52
CA HIS A 118 -2.37 -5.84 15.16
C HIS A 118 -1.21 -5.37 14.30
N GLY A 119 -0.06 -6.03 14.46
CA GLY A 119 1.15 -5.70 13.71
C GLY A 119 1.93 -4.51 14.27
N LYS A 120 3.11 -4.30 13.70
CA LYS A 120 3.99 -3.19 14.07
C LYS A 120 3.47 -1.90 13.45
N ASN A 121 3.29 -0.86 14.26
CA ASN A 121 2.96 0.48 13.80
C ASN A 121 3.61 1.52 14.73
N PHE A 122 3.62 2.78 14.28
CA PHE A 122 4.24 3.89 14.99
C PHE A 122 3.70 4.07 16.42
N VAL A 123 2.37 3.98 16.59
CA VAL A 123 1.73 4.18 17.90
C VAL A 123 2.19 3.13 18.90
N GLU A 124 2.19 1.86 18.52
CA GLU A 124 2.64 0.77 19.40
C GLU A 124 4.16 0.84 19.68
N ALA A 125 4.96 1.29 18.70
CA ALA A 125 6.39 1.51 18.92
C ALA A 125 6.66 2.63 19.95
N ILE A 126 5.93 3.73 19.90
CA ILE A 126 6.03 4.82 20.88
C ILE A 126 5.57 4.36 22.26
N LYS A 127 4.43 3.68 22.36
CA LYS A 127 3.93 3.12 23.63
C LYS A 127 4.95 2.18 24.28
N ALA A 128 5.55 1.28 23.51
CA ALA A 128 6.54 0.35 24.00
C ALA A 128 7.80 1.08 24.54
N ARG A 129 8.27 2.12 23.84
CA ARG A 129 9.41 2.94 24.30
C ARG A 129 9.11 3.69 25.58
N ILE A 130 7.96 4.33 25.69
CA ILE A 130 7.52 5.02 26.91
C ILE A 130 7.46 4.01 28.08
N ALA A 131 6.84 2.84 27.87
CA ALA A 131 6.72 1.81 28.89
C ALA A 131 8.07 1.27 29.37
N SER A 132 9.08 1.22 28.49
CA SER A 132 10.44 0.76 28.84
C SER A 132 11.34 1.84 29.48
N GLY A 133 10.86 3.08 29.60
CA GLY A 133 11.65 4.20 30.12
C GLY A 133 12.85 4.61 29.24
N GLN A 134 12.88 4.13 27.99
CA GLN A 134 13.95 4.48 27.06
C GLN A 134 13.75 5.90 26.48
N PRO A 135 14.84 6.61 26.18
CA PRO A 135 14.77 7.91 25.53
C PRO A 135 13.97 7.82 24.23
N LEU A 136 13.08 8.78 24.02
CA LEU A 136 12.26 8.90 22.82
C LEU A 136 12.82 10.03 21.96
N SER A 137 13.17 9.70 20.72
CA SER A 137 13.50 10.68 19.67
C SER A 137 12.54 10.44 18.52
N VAL A 138 11.80 11.49 18.13
CA VAL A 138 10.80 11.44 17.06
C VAL A 138 11.07 12.62 16.14
N VAL A 139 10.94 12.42 14.84
CA VAL A 139 10.98 13.50 13.84
C VAL A 139 9.79 14.44 14.08
N ASP A 140 9.99 15.74 13.95
CA ASP A 140 8.99 16.79 14.19
C ASP A 140 8.65 17.61 12.93
N ASP A 141 9.27 17.28 11.80
CA ASP A 141 9.12 17.96 10.51
C ASP A 141 8.10 17.26 9.58
N GLN A 142 7.56 16.12 9.99
CA GLN A 142 6.58 15.37 9.19
C GLN A 142 5.14 15.73 9.57
N LYS A 143 4.33 16.04 8.54
CA LYS A 143 2.89 16.26 8.66
C LYS A 143 2.15 15.14 7.92
N GLY A 144 1.21 14.49 8.58
CA GLY A 144 0.43 13.40 8.00
C GLY A 144 -0.87 13.16 8.76
N SER A 145 -1.75 12.36 8.18
CA SER A 145 -3.00 11.94 8.82
C SER A 145 -2.89 10.48 9.21
N PRO A 146 -3.06 10.13 10.48
CA PRO A 146 -3.16 8.73 10.87
C PRO A 146 -4.37 8.09 10.19
N THR A 147 -4.23 6.82 9.85
CA THR A 147 -5.27 6.07 9.14
C THR A 147 -5.49 4.76 9.88
N PHE A 148 -6.73 4.50 10.32
CA PHE A 148 -7.03 3.34 11.13
C PHE A 148 -7.54 2.17 10.30
N THR A 149 -6.99 0.97 10.54
CA THR A 149 -7.36 -0.25 9.81
C THR A 149 -8.84 -0.58 9.91
N PHE A 150 -9.51 -0.22 11.02
CA PHE A 150 -10.95 -0.39 11.21
C PHE A 150 -11.79 0.41 10.21
N ASP A 151 -11.30 1.58 9.78
CA ASP A 151 -11.99 2.43 8.81
C ASP A 151 -11.57 2.06 7.39
N VAL A 152 -10.29 1.70 7.20
CA VAL A 152 -9.75 1.32 5.88
C VAL A 152 -10.39 0.04 5.36
N ALA A 153 -10.50 -1.00 6.17
CA ALA A 153 -10.97 -2.31 5.69
C ALA A 153 -12.40 -2.25 5.09
N PRO A 154 -13.41 -1.70 5.76
CA PRO A 154 -14.74 -1.55 5.17
C PRO A 154 -14.76 -0.58 3.99
N ALA A 155 -13.93 0.48 4.01
CA ALA A 155 -13.83 1.42 2.90
C ALA A 155 -13.27 0.76 1.63
N LEU A 156 -12.24 -0.10 1.73
CA LEU A 156 -11.71 -0.86 0.60
C LEU A 156 -12.75 -1.80 -0.01
N VAL A 157 -13.58 -2.43 0.81
CA VAL A 157 -14.66 -3.31 0.32
C VAL A 157 -15.73 -2.51 -0.42
N ARG A 158 -16.13 -1.37 0.12
CA ARG A 158 -17.19 -0.53 -0.42
C ARG A 158 -16.77 0.28 -1.65
N LEU A 159 -15.49 0.71 -1.72
CA LEU A 159 -15.01 1.63 -2.75
C LEU A 159 -15.34 1.18 -4.19
N PRO A 160 -15.14 -0.09 -4.59
CA PRO A 160 -15.45 -0.56 -5.93
C PRO A 160 -16.95 -0.61 -6.27
N GLU A 161 -17.82 -0.41 -5.29
CA GLU A 161 -19.29 -0.40 -5.46
C GLU A 161 -19.82 1.02 -5.66
N VAL A 162 -19.08 2.02 -5.13
CA VAL A 162 -19.55 3.41 -5.08
C VAL A 162 -18.70 4.38 -5.93
N ALA A 163 -17.54 3.94 -6.43
CA ALA A 163 -16.62 4.79 -7.17
C ALA A 163 -16.05 4.08 -8.41
N PRO A 164 -15.80 4.81 -9.51
CA PRO A 164 -15.20 4.26 -10.71
C PRO A 164 -13.77 3.75 -10.45
N PRO A 165 -13.20 2.90 -11.34
CA PRO A 165 -11.78 2.58 -11.32
C PRO A 165 -10.90 3.84 -11.34
N GLY A 166 -9.80 3.84 -10.58
CA GLY A 166 -8.92 5.00 -10.47
C GLY A 166 -7.97 4.94 -9.26
N THR A 167 -7.33 6.07 -8.99
CA THR A 167 -6.47 6.26 -7.81
C THR A 167 -7.17 7.12 -6.78
N TYR A 168 -7.06 6.76 -5.51
CA TYR A 168 -7.74 7.39 -4.40
C TYR A 168 -6.79 7.60 -3.22
N HIS A 169 -7.04 8.62 -2.42
CA HIS A 169 -6.43 8.79 -1.11
C HIS A 169 -7.47 8.44 -0.04
N LEU A 170 -7.03 7.72 0.99
CA LEU A 170 -7.87 7.35 2.12
C LEU A 170 -7.12 7.63 3.41
N SER A 171 -7.66 8.50 4.25
CA SER A 171 -7.13 8.82 5.58
C SER A 171 -8.26 9.20 6.51
N ASN A 172 -8.04 9.04 7.82
CA ASN A 172 -8.91 9.65 8.82
C ASN A 172 -8.67 11.17 8.89
N ARG A 173 -9.63 11.87 9.42
CA ARG A 173 -9.57 13.32 9.68
C ARG A 173 -9.13 13.59 11.10
#